data_8dc92b8374ee66764e2bf0d17c0aeeb8
#
_entry.id   8dc92b8374ee66764e2bf0d17c0aeeb8
#
_cell.length_a   1.000
_cell.length_b   1.000
_cell.length_c   1.000
_cell.angle_alpha   90.00
_cell.angle_beta   90.00
_cell.angle_gamma   90.00
#
_symmetry.space_group_name_H-M   'P 1'
#
loop_
_entity.id
_entity.type
_entity.pdbx_description
1 polymer ?
#
loop_
_entity_poly.entity_id
_entity_poly.type
_entity_poly.pdbx_seq_one_letter_code
_entity_poly.pdbx_strand_id
1 'polypeptide(L)'
;PSPVKEGVPVVDIYVDRGEEVVSKDEYLNATILILEEGKTAVSSRGKIKGRGNYTWNYPKKPYKIKFDEKQSVFGFPENKDWVLLADYCDKSLMRTAYMCEISSALGVNYPLRYRHVKLYVNKEFRGIYILIDQIEKKKWRVDIEDDGYLFENDNYYWAEPLHFVTPVKRYPFTFKYPDPADGEIAEGDEKFEYIRKYMDTFETLLYSDGFLAKDGYRDMVDLQSFAKWFI
;
A
#
# COMPACT_ATOMS: atom_id res chain seq x y z
N PRO A 1 12.17 -21.63 -16.70
CA PRO A 1 12.75 -20.33 -16.38
C PRO A 1 12.55 -19.45 -17.61
N SER A 2 11.69 -18.44 -17.49
CA SER A 2 11.58 -17.44 -18.53
C SER A 2 12.91 -16.72 -18.67
N PRO A 3 13.41 -16.44 -19.88
CA PRO A 3 14.64 -15.69 -20.05
C PRO A 3 14.52 -14.35 -19.32
N VAL A 4 15.54 -14.00 -18.55
CA VAL A 4 15.63 -12.69 -17.90
C VAL A 4 15.54 -11.64 -19.01
N LYS A 5 14.43 -10.91 -19.05
CA LYS A 5 14.25 -9.83 -20.03
C LYS A 5 15.32 -8.77 -19.77
N GLU A 6 16.10 -8.45 -20.78
CA GLU A 6 17.20 -7.50 -20.67
C GLU A 6 16.69 -6.09 -20.32
N GLY A 7 17.23 -5.55 -19.25
CA GLY A 7 17.07 -4.15 -18.83
C GLY A 7 15.98 -3.89 -17.78
N VAL A 8 16.24 -2.88 -16.97
CA VAL A 8 15.26 -2.34 -16.01
C VAL A 8 14.27 -1.47 -16.78
N PRO A 9 12.95 -1.75 -16.71
CA PRO A 9 11.94 -0.97 -17.42
C PRO A 9 11.92 0.49 -16.93
N VAL A 10 11.30 1.35 -17.74
CA VAL A 10 11.24 2.79 -17.48
C VAL A 10 9.82 3.23 -17.19
N VAL A 11 9.66 4.04 -16.15
CA VAL A 11 8.48 4.87 -15.91
C VAL A 11 8.89 6.32 -16.21
N ASP A 12 8.28 6.93 -17.21
CA ASP A 12 8.56 8.29 -17.64
C ASP A 12 7.30 9.15 -17.50
N ILE A 13 7.38 10.18 -16.67
CA ILE A 13 6.23 10.99 -16.25
C ILE A 13 6.45 12.43 -16.68
N TYR A 14 5.53 12.94 -17.51
CA TYR A 14 5.51 14.32 -17.96
C TYR A 14 4.37 15.05 -17.23
N VAL A 15 4.72 15.81 -16.20
CA VAL A 15 3.78 16.65 -15.47
C VAL A 15 3.38 17.83 -16.38
N ASP A 16 2.09 18.16 -16.39
CA ASP A 16 1.58 19.26 -17.18
C ASP A 16 2.31 20.56 -16.80
N ARG A 17 2.64 21.38 -17.78
CA ARG A 17 3.43 22.61 -17.66
C ARG A 17 4.84 22.43 -17.10
N GLY A 18 5.31 21.18 -16.92
CA GLY A 18 6.61 20.89 -16.32
C GLY A 18 6.69 21.21 -14.82
N GLU A 19 5.55 21.24 -14.13
CA GLU A 19 5.49 21.55 -12.70
C GLU A 19 6.25 20.51 -11.86
N GLU A 20 6.90 20.95 -10.78
CA GLU A 20 7.58 20.07 -9.83
C GLU A 20 6.60 19.46 -8.83
N VAL A 21 6.78 18.18 -8.52
CA VAL A 21 5.97 17.47 -7.52
C VAL A 21 6.48 17.79 -6.12
N VAL A 22 5.90 18.78 -5.48
CA VAL A 22 6.33 19.29 -4.17
C VAL A 22 5.36 18.99 -3.02
N SER A 23 4.16 18.47 -3.32
CA SER A 23 3.11 18.18 -2.34
C SER A 23 2.76 16.70 -2.28
N LYS A 24 2.36 16.24 -1.07
CA LYS A 24 1.73 14.92 -0.83
C LYS A 24 0.20 14.98 -0.94
N ASP A 25 -0.36 16.16 -0.83
CA ASP A 25 -1.80 16.33 -0.68
C ASP A 25 -2.48 16.57 -2.04
N GLU A 26 -1.79 17.28 -2.92
CA GLU A 26 -2.31 17.66 -4.23
C GLU A 26 -1.73 16.80 -5.36
N TYR A 27 -2.62 16.35 -6.24
CA TYR A 27 -2.23 15.68 -7.47
C TYR A 27 -1.98 16.69 -8.59
N LEU A 28 -0.87 16.52 -9.30
CA LEU A 28 -0.59 17.19 -10.55
C LEU A 28 -0.97 16.28 -11.72
N ASN A 29 -1.64 16.82 -12.73
CA ASN A 29 -1.96 16.08 -13.95
C ASN A 29 -0.69 15.77 -14.75
N ALA A 30 -0.65 14.61 -15.35
CA ALA A 30 0.53 14.14 -16.07
C ALA A 30 0.18 13.17 -17.21
N THR A 31 1.11 13.02 -18.14
CA THR A 31 1.17 11.88 -19.06
C THR A 31 2.17 10.88 -18.49
N ILE A 32 1.79 9.62 -18.40
CA ILE A 32 2.59 8.53 -17.81
C ILE A 32 2.87 7.50 -18.89
N LEU A 33 4.14 7.27 -19.14
CA LEU A 33 4.64 6.25 -20.08
C LEU A 33 5.31 5.13 -19.31
N ILE A 34 4.99 3.90 -19.69
CA ILE A 34 5.71 2.71 -19.24
C ILE A 34 6.43 2.11 -20.46
N LEU A 35 7.73 1.96 -20.36
CA LEU A 35 8.54 1.39 -21.43
C LEU A 35 9.15 0.07 -20.94
N GLU A 36 8.92 -0.97 -21.73
CA GLU A 36 9.53 -2.29 -21.56
C GLU A 36 10.37 -2.62 -22.82
N GLU A 37 11.61 -3.05 -22.61
CA GLU A 37 12.55 -3.36 -23.69
C GLU A 37 12.69 -2.22 -24.75
N GLY A 38 12.63 -0.98 -24.24
CA GLY A 38 12.73 0.22 -25.10
C GLY A 38 11.48 0.55 -25.93
N LYS A 39 10.40 -0.23 -25.76
CA LYS A 39 9.10 0.03 -26.41
C LYS A 39 8.08 0.56 -25.41
N THR A 40 7.23 1.46 -25.83
CA THR A 40 6.13 1.96 -25.04
C THR A 40 5.07 0.86 -24.88
N ALA A 41 4.93 0.34 -23.65
CA ALA A 41 3.91 -0.64 -23.30
C ALA A 41 2.60 0.05 -22.84
N VAL A 42 2.71 1.18 -22.12
CA VAL A 42 1.58 2.00 -21.69
C VAL A 42 1.87 3.47 -22.00
N SER A 43 0.86 4.18 -22.52
CA SER A 43 0.85 5.63 -22.66
C SER A 43 -0.53 6.12 -22.27
N SER A 44 -0.64 6.79 -21.14
CA SER A 44 -1.95 7.17 -20.57
C SER A 44 -1.88 8.49 -19.82
N ARG A 45 -3.01 9.17 -19.77
CA ARG A 45 -3.21 10.30 -18.86
C ARG A 45 -3.38 9.80 -17.43
N GLY A 46 -3.02 10.66 -16.49
CA GLY A 46 -3.13 10.37 -15.07
C GLY A 46 -2.63 11.53 -14.24
N LYS A 47 -2.27 11.23 -13.02
CA LYS A 47 -1.83 12.23 -12.03
C LYS A 47 -0.71 11.64 -11.17
N ILE A 48 0.12 12.53 -10.64
CA ILE A 48 1.20 12.19 -9.71
C ILE A 48 1.15 13.11 -8.49
N LYS A 49 1.49 12.57 -7.32
CA LYS A 49 1.77 13.35 -6.11
C LYS A 49 2.87 12.69 -5.28
N GLY A 50 3.40 13.42 -4.33
CA GLY A 50 4.24 12.87 -3.28
C GLY A 50 3.49 11.87 -2.40
N ARG A 51 4.22 11.02 -1.68
CA ARG A 51 3.64 10.09 -0.70
C ARG A 51 4.60 9.83 0.47
N GLY A 52 4.07 9.13 1.46
CA GLY A 52 4.81 8.72 2.65
C GLY A 52 4.80 9.81 3.73
N ASN A 53 5.05 9.38 4.96
CA ASN A 53 5.14 10.28 6.10
C ASN A 53 6.59 10.74 6.27
N TYR A 54 7.37 9.99 7.03
CA TYR A 54 8.78 10.31 7.25
C TYR A 54 9.62 10.25 5.96
N THR A 55 9.34 9.29 5.09
CA THR A 55 10.08 9.07 3.83
C THR A 55 9.97 10.23 2.83
N TRP A 56 8.94 11.07 2.94
CA TRP A 56 8.81 12.27 2.13
C TRP A 56 9.87 13.34 2.44
N ASN A 57 10.47 13.28 3.63
CA ASN A 57 11.51 14.23 4.04
C ASN A 57 12.90 13.89 3.45
N TYR A 58 13.08 12.70 2.87
CA TYR A 58 14.35 12.32 2.25
C TYR A 58 14.59 13.04 0.91
N PRO A 59 15.86 13.18 0.48
CA PRO A 59 16.20 13.80 -0.81
C PRO A 59 15.55 13.08 -2.01
N LYS A 60 15.54 11.74 -2.03
CA LYS A 60 14.88 10.93 -3.03
C LYS A 60 13.42 10.69 -2.61
N LYS A 61 12.49 11.34 -3.29
CA LYS A 61 11.06 11.38 -2.93
C LYS A 61 10.30 10.15 -3.43
N PRO A 62 9.47 9.52 -2.61
CA PRO A 62 8.51 8.52 -3.09
C PRO A 62 7.26 9.20 -3.68
N TYR A 63 6.62 8.52 -4.65
CA TYR A 63 5.46 9.07 -5.35
C TYR A 63 4.28 8.09 -5.36
N LYS A 64 3.09 8.64 -5.52
CA LYS A 64 1.88 7.92 -5.91
C LYS A 64 1.45 8.41 -7.29
N ILE A 65 1.16 7.47 -8.19
CA ILE A 65 0.58 7.76 -9.50
C ILE A 65 -0.83 7.18 -9.57
N LYS A 66 -1.70 7.85 -10.31
CA LYS A 66 -3.06 7.40 -10.55
C LYS A 66 -3.41 7.65 -12.01
N PHE A 67 -3.62 6.57 -12.76
CA PHE A 67 -4.10 6.64 -14.14
C PHE A 67 -5.57 7.09 -14.18
N ASP A 68 -5.95 7.80 -15.22
CA ASP A 68 -7.37 8.17 -15.43
C ASP A 68 -8.20 6.93 -15.74
N GLU A 69 -7.63 5.99 -16.51
CA GLU A 69 -8.21 4.68 -16.80
C GLU A 69 -7.34 3.55 -16.23
N LYS A 70 -7.95 2.40 -15.91
CA LYS A 70 -7.21 1.23 -15.43
C LYS A 70 -6.18 0.78 -16.46
N GLN A 71 -4.97 0.51 -16.01
CA GLN A 71 -3.85 0.02 -16.83
C GLN A 71 -3.27 -1.25 -16.23
N SER A 72 -2.99 -2.22 -17.08
CA SER A 72 -2.13 -3.36 -16.74
C SER A 72 -0.68 -2.94 -16.94
N VAL A 73 0.10 -2.95 -15.86
CA VAL A 73 1.51 -2.55 -15.85
C VAL A 73 2.33 -3.79 -15.53
N PHE A 74 3.31 -4.12 -16.36
CA PHE A 74 4.19 -5.30 -16.19
C PHE A 74 3.46 -6.65 -16.08
N GLY A 75 2.27 -6.77 -16.69
CA GLY A 75 1.43 -7.96 -16.57
C GLY A 75 0.70 -8.09 -15.24
N PHE A 76 0.74 -7.08 -14.38
CA PHE A 76 -0.08 -7.03 -13.18
C PHE A 76 -1.55 -6.75 -13.53
N PRO A 77 -2.50 -7.16 -12.70
CA PRO A 77 -3.91 -6.84 -12.91
C PRO A 77 -4.14 -5.34 -13.10
N GLU A 78 -5.12 -5.01 -13.93
CA GLU A 78 -5.46 -3.63 -14.22
C GLU A 78 -5.80 -2.83 -12.95
N ASN A 79 -5.13 -1.70 -12.80
CA ASN A 79 -5.37 -0.77 -11.71
C ASN A 79 -5.16 0.69 -12.14
N LYS A 80 -5.77 1.62 -11.40
CA LYS A 80 -5.50 3.05 -11.54
C LYS A 80 -4.34 3.49 -10.65
N ASP A 81 -4.27 2.96 -9.43
CA ASP A 81 -3.39 3.44 -8.37
C ASP A 81 -2.12 2.59 -8.25
N TRP A 82 -0.97 3.24 -8.33
CA TRP A 82 0.35 2.61 -8.18
C TRP A 82 1.25 3.45 -7.31
N VAL A 83 2.19 2.79 -6.65
CA VAL A 83 3.15 3.43 -5.75
C VAL A 83 4.56 3.27 -6.30
N LEU A 84 5.33 4.34 -6.25
CA LEU A 84 6.77 4.39 -6.58
C LEU A 84 7.55 4.61 -5.29
N LEU A 85 8.07 3.51 -4.72
CA LEU A 85 8.90 3.55 -3.53
C LEU A 85 10.33 3.98 -3.89
N ALA A 86 10.84 4.96 -3.15
CA ALA A 86 12.17 5.50 -3.39
C ALA A 86 13.30 4.65 -2.78
N ASP A 87 12.99 3.90 -1.71
CA ASP A 87 13.94 3.08 -0.92
C ASP A 87 15.27 3.80 -0.61
N TYR A 88 15.16 5.09 -0.25
CA TYR A 88 16.32 5.97 -0.06
C TYR A 88 17.31 5.44 0.99
N CYS A 89 16.80 4.85 2.08
CA CYS A 89 17.60 4.30 3.16
C CYS A 89 18.21 2.93 2.85
N ASP A 90 17.71 2.25 1.82
CA ASP A 90 18.25 0.97 1.36
C ASP A 90 19.13 1.16 0.12
N LYS A 91 20.45 1.26 0.32
CA LYS A 91 21.40 1.44 -0.79
C LYS A 91 21.47 0.23 -1.72
N SER A 92 21.04 -0.93 -1.28
CA SER A 92 20.96 -2.13 -2.11
C SER A 92 19.73 -2.15 -3.02
N LEU A 93 18.67 -1.43 -2.66
CA LEU A 93 17.32 -1.45 -3.28
C LEU A 93 16.69 -2.85 -3.29
N MET A 94 17.12 -3.74 -2.38
CA MET A 94 16.74 -5.14 -2.37
C MET A 94 15.81 -5.52 -1.21
N ARG A 95 15.77 -4.75 -0.11
CA ARG A 95 15.03 -5.13 1.10
C ARG A 95 13.54 -5.28 0.82
N THR A 96 12.92 -4.28 0.20
CA THR A 96 11.49 -4.33 -0.16
C THR A 96 11.22 -5.47 -1.13
N ALA A 97 12.03 -5.62 -2.17
CA ALA A 97 11.92 -6.70 -3.15
C ALA A 97 12.06 -8.08 -2.49
N TYR A 98 13.05 -8.26 -1.63
CA TYR A 98 13.30 -9.50 -0.92
C TYR A 98 12.13 -9.89 0.00
N MET A 99 11.55 -8.90 0.72
CA MET A 99 10.37 -9.15 1.56
C MET A 99 9.14 -9.53 0.74
N CYS A 100 8.95 -8.95 -0.44
CA CYS A 100 7.87 -9.35 -1.35
C CYS A 100 8.06 -10.81 -1.82
N GLU A 101 9.27 -11.21 -2.19
CA GLU A 101 9.58 -12.59 -2.59
C GLU A 101 9.39 -13.58 -1.45
N ILE A 102 9.90 -13.27 -0.25
CA ILE A 102 9.71 -14.12 0.94
C ILE A 102 8.23 -14.25 1.26
N SER A 103 7.48 -13.15 1.28
CA SER A 103 6.04 -13.16 1.54
C SER A 103 5.29 -14.07 0.58
N SER A 104 5.66 -14.03 -0.69
CA SER A 104 5.10 -14.91 -1.72
C SER A 104 5.48 -16.37 -1.49
N ALA A 105 6.76 -16.65 -1.21
CA ALA A 105 7.26 -18.00 -0.99
C ALA A 105 6.68 -18.68 0.27
N LEU A 106 6.45 -17.91 1.35
CA LEU A 106 5.81 -18.37 2.57
C LEU A 106 4.28 -18.51 2.44
N GLY A 107 3.70 -18.07 1.33
CA GLY A 107 2.26 -18.07 1.14
C GLY A 107 1.54 -17.14 2.14
N VAL A 108 2.12 -15.95 2.38
CA VAL A 108 1.43 -14.87 3.08
C VAL A 108 0.21 -14.46 2.26
N ASN A 109 -0.92 -14.22 2.91
CA ASN A 109 -2.10 -13.77 2.22
C ASN A 109 -1.84 -12.42 1.55
N TYR A 110 -2.25 -12.31 0.27
CA TYR A 110 -2.16 -11.05 -0.49
C TYR A 110 -0.75 -10.45 -0.60
N PRO A 111 0.28 -11.20 -1.06
CA PRO A 111 1.63 -10.65 -1.21
C PRO A 111 1.64 -9.51 -2.21
N LEU A 112 2.49 -8.52 -1.95
CA LEU A 112 2.66 -7.36 -2.83
C LEU A 112 3.40 -7.76 -4.11
N ARG A 113 2.95 -7.23 -5.27
CA ARG A 113 3.64 -7.35 -6.55
C ARG A 113 4.49 -6.12 -6.77
N TYR A 114 5.67 -6.32 -7.26
CA TYR A 114 6.62 -5.22 -7.43
C TYR A 114 7.43 -5.35 -8.73
N ARG A 115 7.99 -4.24 -9.18
CA ARG A 115 8.97 -4.18 -10.26
C ARG A 115 9.97 -3.05 -10.03
N HIS A 116 11.27 -3.33 -10.15
CA HIS A 116 12.26 -2.25 -10.22
C HIS A 116 12.09 -1.50 -11.54
N VAL A 117 12.13 -0.18 -11.47
CA VAL A 117 11.97 0.70 -12.62
C VAL A 117 12.94 1.86 -12.56
N LYS A 118 13.38 2.34 -13.72
CA LYS A 118 14.02 3.65 -13.85
C LYS A 118 12.93 4.71 -13.89
N LEU A 119 12.97 5.67 -12.98
CA LEU A 119 11.99 6.75 -12.94
C LEU A 119 12.56 8.02 -13.56
N TYR A 120 11.83 8.58 -14.50
CA TYR A 120 12.01 9.93 -15.01
C TYR A 120 10.78 10.77 -14.68
N VAL A 121 10.99 12.02 -14.28
CA VAL A 121 9.93 13.02 -14.10
C VAL A 121 10.38 14.28 -14.82
N ASN A 122 9.58 14.75 -15.76
CA ASN A 122 9.91 15.91 -16.60
C ASN A 122 11.28 15.78 -17.29
N LYS A 123 11.59 14.59 -17.83
CA LYS A 123 12.88 14.22 -18.46
C LYS A 123 14.08 14.10 -17.50
N GLU A 124 13.91 14.37 -16.22
CA GLU A 124 14.96 14.25 -15.23
C GLU A 124 14.96 12.87 -14.61
N PHE A 125 16.12 12.21 -14.61
CA PHE A 125 16.30 10.89 -13.99
C PHE A 125 16.28 11.01 -12.47
N ARG A 126 15.29 10.37 -11.85
CA ARG A 126 15.10 10.35 -10.37
C ARG A 126 15.75 9.14 -9.69
N GLY A 127 16.26 8.19 -10.46
CA GLY A 127 16.91 6.96 -9.95
C GLY A 127 16.12 5.69 -10.21
N ILE A 128 16.54 4.61 -9.54
CA ILE A 128 15.82 3.34 -9.54
C ILE A 128 14.78 3.36 -8.43
N TYR A 129 13.55 3.03 -8.76
CA TYR A 129 12.41 2.92 -7.85
C TYR A 129 11.84 1.51 -7.86
N ILE A 130 11.04 1.20 -6.86
CA ILE A 130 10.17 0.03 -6.89
C ILE A 130 8.75 0.51 -7.19
N LEU A 131 8.22 0.11 -8.35
CA LEU A 131 6.80 0.23 -8.63
C LEU A 131 6.11 -0.94 -7.96
N ILE A 132 5.07 -0.66 -7.17
CA ILE A 132 4.37 -1.64 -6.34
C ILE A 132 2.88 -1.33 -6.33
N ASP A 133 2.05 -2.37 -6.17
CA ASP A 133 0.61 -2.18 -6.00
C ASP A 133 0.28 -1.58 -4.63
N GLN A 134 -0.84 -0.87 -4.54
CA GLN A 134 -1.34 -0.31 -3.29
C GLN A 134 -2.09 -1.38 -2.49
N ILE A 135 -2.07 -1.27 -1.16
CA ILE A 135 -2.94 -2.07 -0.28
C ILE A 135 -4.34 -1.47 -0.33
N GLU A 136 -5.29 -2.23 -0.90
CA GLU A 136 -6.67 -1.82 -1.09
C GLU A 136 -7.58 -3.05 -1.25
N LYS A 137 -8.86 -2.92 -0.90
CA LYS A 137 -9.85 -3.97 -1.14
C LYS A 137 -10.08 -4.10 -2.65
N LYS A 138 -9.66 -5.20 -3.21
CA LYS A 138 -9.94 -5.61 -4.60
C LYS A 138 -9.81 -7.12 -4.71
N LYS A 139 -10.61 -7.72 -5.57
CA LYS A 139 -10.65 -9.16 -5.80
C LYS A 139 -9.27 -9.79 -6.11
N TRP A 140 -8.40 -9.03 -6.75
CA TRP A 140 -7.04 -9.48 -7.09
C TRP A 140 -5.95 -9.00 -6.11
N ARG A 141 -6.32 -8.16 -5.11
CA ARG A 141 -5.36 -7.57 -4.15
C ARG A 141 -5.65 -8.02 -2.73
N VAL A 142 -6.56 -7.39 -2.02
CA VAL A 142 -7.07 -7.83 -0.71
C VAL A 142 -8.53 -8.20 -0.92
N ASP A 143 -8.76 -9.50 -1.16
CA ASP A 143 -10.07 -10.05 -1.48
C ASP A 143 -10.81 -10.40 -0.19
N ILE A 144 -11.52 -9.41 0.33
CA ILE A 144 -12.41 -9.55 1.48
C ILE A 144 -13.85 -9.29 1.05
N GLU A 145 -14.79 -9.91 1.75
CA GLU A 145 -16.21 -9.74 1.49
C GLU A 145 -16.67 -8.27 1.66
N ASP A 146 -17.86 -7.96 1.16
CA ASP A 146 -18.38 -6.58 1.18
C ASP A 146 -18.73 -6.09 2.59
N ASP A 147 -18.93 -6.98 3.54
CA ASP A 147 -19.11 -6.72 4.97
C ASP A 147 -17.81 -6.83 5.77
N GLY A 148 -16.68 -7.13 5.11
CA GLY A 148 -15.37 -7.22 5.73
C GLY A 148 -14.76 -5.86 6.03
N TYR A 149 -13.60 -5.88 6.71
CA TYR A 149 -12.87 -4.67 7.10
C TYR A 149 -11.40 -4.78 6.71
N LEU A 150 -10.84 -3.67 6.23
CA LEU A 150 -9.42 -3.48 6.03
C LEU A 150 -8.98 -2.26 6.81
N PHE A 151 -8.16 -2.45 7.83
CA PHE A 151 -7.65 -1.37 8.68
C PHE A 151 -6.19 -1.62 9.02
N GLU A 152 -5.50 -0.58 9.43
CA GLU A 152 -4.08 -0.67 9.80
C GLU A 152 -3.82 -0.10 11.19
N ASN A 153 -2.83 -0.65 11.90
CA ASN A 153 -2.26 -0.01 13.06
C ASN A 153 -1.39 1.16 12.58
N ASP A 154 -1.86 2.38 12.80
CA ASP A 154 -1.28 3.58 12.22
C ASP A 154 -0.81 4.58 13.29
N ASN A 155 0.49 4.79 13.36
CA ASN A 155 1.08 5.77 14.29
C ASN A 155 0.78 7.24 13.91
N TYR A 156 0.21 7.49 12.72
CA TYR A 156 -0.21 8.81 12.25
C TYR A 156 -1.74 8.97 12.24
N TYR A 157 -2.44 8.16 13.03
CA TYR A 157 -3.90 8.08 13.09
C TYR A 157 -4.62 9.42 13.29
N TRP A 158 -3.97 10.41 13.92
CA TRP A 158 -4.54 11.75 14.12
C TRP A 158 -4.70 12.57 12.82
N ALA A 159 -4.07 12.14 11.73
CA ALA A 159 -4.21 12.74 10.40
C ALA A 159 -5.34 12.11 9.58
N GLU A 160 -5.91 11.01 10.06
CA GLU A 160 -6.95 10.27 9.35
C GLU A 160 -8.35 10.69 9.86
N PRO A 161 -9.35 10.71 8.98
CA PRO A 161 -10.69 11.21 9.31
C PRO A 161 -11.41 10.35 10.35
N LEU A 162 -11.13 9.05 10.39
CA LEU A 162 -11.75 8.11 11.32
C LEU A 162 -10.72 7.14 11.89
N HIS A 163 -10.72 6.99 13.20
CA HIS A 163 -9.83 6.05 13.89
C HIS A 163 -10.43 5.63 15.24
N PHE A 164 -9.89 4.57 15.82
CA PHE A 164 -10.13 4.19 17.20
C PHE A 164 -8.83 3.74 17.88
N VAL A 165 -8.83 3.70 19.21
CA VAL A 165 -7.66 3.33 20.00
C VAL A 165 -8.08 2.25 21.00
N THR A 166 -7.38 1.12 21.02
CA THR A 166 -7.68 -0.02 21.91
C THR A 166 -7.46 0.31 23.39
N PRO A 167 -8.16 -0.38 24.32
CA PRO A 167 -8.21 0.06 25.73
C PRO A 167 -6.94 -0.26 26.52
N VAL A 168 -6.23 -1.35 26.24
CA VAL A 168 -5.13 -1.87 27.09
C VAL A 168 -3.78 -1.26 26.70
N LYS A 169 -3.36 -1.44 25.44
CA LYS A 169 -2.06 -0.96 24.93
C LYS A 169 -2.15 0.33 24.13
N ARG A 170 -3.35 0.83 23.93
CA ARG A 170 -3.58 2.09 23.22
C ARG A 170 -3.11 2.04 21.76
N TYR A 171 -3.26 0.88 21.10
CA TYR A 171 -2.96 0.76 19.67
C TYR A 171 -3.98 1.53 18.85
N PRO A 172 -3.53 2.47 18.01
CA PRO A 172 -4.42 3.21 17.11
C PRO A 172 -4.66 2.44 15.82
N PHE A 173 -5.91 2.46 15.34
CA PHE A 173 -6.31 1.85 14.08
C PHE A 173 -7.06 2.84 13.20
N THR A 174 -6.70 2.86 11.91
CA THR A 174 -7.34 3.68 10.86
C THR A 174 -7.91 2.79 9.76
N PHE A 175 -8.91 3.28 9.04
CA PHE A 175 -9.64 2.47 8.07
C PHE A 175 -9.12 2.65 6.65
N LYS A 176 -9.10 1.54 5.90
CA LYS A 176 -8.88 1.50 4.44
C LYS A 176 -10.09 0.95 3.69
N TYR A 177 -10.93 0.17 4.39
CA TYR A 177 -12.23 -0.27 3.92
C TYR A 177 -13.08 -0.73 5.14
N PRO A 178 -14.35 -0.33 5.24
CA PRO A 178 -15.02 0.70 4.43
C PRO A 178 -14.27 2.05 4.48
N ASP A 179 -14.35 2.86 3.41
CA ASP A 179 -13.58 4.10 3.30
C ASP A 179 -14.32 5.27 3.97
N PRO A 180 -13.76 5.88 5.05
CA PRO A 180 -14.38 7.05 5.68
C PRO A 180 -14.43 8.27 4.76
N ALA A 181 -13.46 8.43 3.85
CA ALA A 181 -13.42 9.57 2.93
C ALA A 181 -14.54 9.52 1.88
N ASP A 182 -15.00 8.31 1.52
CA ASP A 182 -16.12 8.08 0.62
C ASP A 182 -17.48 8.02 1.36
N GLY A 183 -17.48 8.21 2.70
CA GLY A 183 -18.67 8.18 3.53
C GLY A 183 -19.26 6.79 3.76
N GLU A 184 -18.48 5.73 3.56
CA GLU A 184 -18.91 4.34 3.73
C GLU A 184 -19.01 3.91 5.20
N ILE A 185 -18.32 4.65 6.09
CA ILE A 185 -18.30 4.43 7.54
C ILE A 185 -18.02 5.74 8.28
N ALA A 186 -18.67 5.95 9.42
CA ALA A 186 -18.50 7.11 10.29
C ALA A 186 -18.50 6.71 11.77
N GLU A 187 -18.04 7.61 12.63
CA GLU A 187 -18.12 7.43 14.08
C GLU A 187 -19.58 7.29 14.53
N GLY A 188 -19.85 6.26 15.34
CA GLY A 188 -21.19 5.93 15.81
C GLY A 188 -22.01 5.01 14.88
N ASP A 189 -21.51 4.69 13.69
CA ASP A 189 -22.15 3.69 12.84
C ASP A 189 -22.05 2.29 13.47
N GLU A 190 -23.04 1.44 13.19
CA GLU A 190 -23.04 0.04 13.64
C GLU A 190 -21.77 -0.70 13.21
N LYS A 191 -21.32 -0.49 11.97
CA LYS A 191 -20.08 -1.06 11.44
C LYS A 191 -18.84 -0.61 12.23
N PHE A 192 -18.76 0.67 12.58
CA PHE A 192 -17.66 1.22 13.36
C PHE A 192 -17.65 0.64 14.78
N GLU A 193 -18.79 0.62 15.45
CA GLU A 193 -18.91 0.10 16.81
C GLU A 193 -18.64 -1.41 16.86
N TYR A 194 -19.06 -2.16 15.83
CA TYR A 194 -18.77 -3.59 15.73
C TYR A 194 -17.26 -3.88 15.70
N ILE A 195 -16.52 -3.26 14.78
CA ILE A 195 -15.09 -3.55 14.63
C ILE A 195 -14.27 -3.00 15.80
N ARG A 196 -14.64 -1.83 16.35
CA ARG A 196 -14.03 -1.29 17.56
C ARG A 196 -14.19 -2.26 18.72
N LYS A 197 -15.41 -2.72 18.98
CA LYS A 197 -15.70 -3.70 20.04
C LYS A 197 -14.97 -5.03 19.83
N TYR A 198 -14.88 -5.48 18.58
CA TYR A 198 -14.15 -6.70 18.24
C TYR A 198 -12.67 -6.57 18.62
N MET A 199 -12.02 -5.48 18.24
CA MET A 199 -10.61 -5.22 18.56
C MET A 199 -10.38 -4.99 20.05
N ASP A 200 -11.27 -4.31 20.74
CA ASP A 200 -11.22 -4.11 22.19
C ASP A 200 -11.31 -5.45 22.95
N THR A 201 -12.20 -6.33 22.50
CA THR A 201 -12.36 -7.68 23.05
C THR A 201 -11.12 -8.53 22.78
N PHE A 202 -10.62 -8.52 21.52
CA PHE A 202 -9.40 -9.23 21.15
C PHE A 202 -8.20 -8.83 22.01
N GLU A 203 -7.96 -7.52 22.15
CA GLU A 203 -6.86 -7.00 22.94
C GLU A 203 -7.01 -7.36 24.42
N THR A 204 -8.20 -7.21 24.97
CA THR A 204 -8.48 -7.53 26.38
C THR A 204 -8.22 -9.01 26.67
N LEU A 205 -8.66 -9.91 25.80
CA LEU A 205 -8.38 -11.34 25.95
C LEU A 205 -6.89 -11.66 25.80
N LEU A 206 -6.21 -11.03 24.82
CA LEU A 206 -4.79 -11.24 24.56
C LEU A 206 -3.91 -10.86 25.78
N TYR A 207 -4.28 -9.83 26.52
CA TYR A 207 -3.54 -9.33 27.68
C TYR A 207 -4.16 -9.70 29.03
N SER A 208 -5.11 -10.62 29.05
CA SER A 208 -5.69 -11.17 30.30
C SER A 208 -4.84 -12.31 30.86
N ASP A 209 -5.01 -12.63 32.15
CA ASP A 209 -4.39 -13.80 32.79
C ASP A 209 -4.85 -15.12 32.14
N GLY A 210 -6.03 -15.11 31.55
CA GLY A 210 -6.63 -16.24 30.84
C GLY A 210 -6.31 -16.33 29.35
N PHE A 211 -5.28 -15.62 28.82
CA PHE A 211 -5.02 -15.51 27.38
C PHE A 211 -4.85 -16.89 26.67
N LEU A 212 -4.45 -17.94 27.38
CA LEU A 212 -4.35 -19.31 26.85
C LEU A 212 -5.65 -20.12 26.99
N ALA A 213 -6.71 -19.57 27.55
CA ALA A 213 -7.99 -20.24 27.69
C ALA A 213 -8.55 -20.70 26.36
N LYS A 214 -9.42 -21.73 26.36
CA LYS A 214 -10.02 -22.27 25.14
C LYS A 214 -10.84 -21.22 24.37
N ASP A 215 -11.55 -20.37 25.10
CA ASP A 215 -12.39 -19.29 24.52
C ASP A 215 -11.64 -17.94 24.50
N GLY A 216 -10.33 -17.97 24.31
CA GLY A 216 -9.44 -16.82 24.33
C GLY A 216 -9.26 -16.17 22.96
N TYR A 217 -8.25 -15.28 22.85
CA TYR A 217 -7.96 -14.54 21.63
C TYR A 217 -7.74 -15.40 20.38
N ARG A 218 -7.40 -16.70 20.56
CA ARG A 218 -7.09 -17.62 19.44
C ARG A 218 -8.27 -17.86 18.51
N ASP A 219 -9.49 -17.76 19.02
CA ASP A 219 -10.70 -17.93 18.22
C ASP A 219 -11.03 -16.64 17.40
N MET A 220 -10.33 -15.56 17.70
CA MET A 220 -10.54 -14.26 17.07
C MET A 220 -9.49 -13.91 16.00
N VAL A 221 -8.47 -14.74 15.79
CA VAL A 221 -7.37 -14.44 14.88
C VAL A 221 -6.91 -15.67 14.11
N ASP A 222 -6.62 -15.53 12.83
CA ASP A 222 -5.91 -16.55 12.07
C ASP A 222 -4.42 -16.57 12.47
N LEU A 223 -4.11 -17.43 13.44
CA LEU A 223 -2.75 -17.59 13.97
C LEU A 223 -1.75 -18.01 12.90
N GLN A 224 -2.18 -18.77 11.89
CA GLN A 224 -1.29 -19.22 10.82
C GLN A 224 -0.91 -18.05 9.93
N SER A 225 -1.88 -17.22 9.56
CA SER A 225 -1.63 -16.00 8.79
C SER A 225 -0.74 -15.02 9.55
N PHE A 226 -1.02 -14.84 10.85
CA PHE A 226 -0.19 -13.99 11.71
C PHE A 226 1.25 -14.49 11.85
N ALA A 227 1.45 -15.80 12.06
CA ALA A 227 2.78 -16.40 12.16
C ALA A 227 3.59 -16.22 10.87
N LYS A 228 2.97 -16.41 9.69
CA LYS A 228 3.62 -16.17 8.40
C LYS A 228 4.04 -14.71 8.20
N TRP A 229 3.23 -13.77 8.69
CA TRP A 229 3.58 -12.35 8.64
C TRP A 229 4.73 -12.00 9.59
N PHE A 230 4.81 -12.67 10.75
CA PHE A 230 5.81 -12.38 11.78
C PHE A 230 7.20 -12.93 11.45
N ILE A 231 7.32 -13.99 10.66
CA ILE A 231 8.60 -14.60 10.25
C ILE A 231 9.30 -13.75 9.18
#